data_900bc916d53ef834692792271aa804f4
#
_entry.id   900bc916d53ef834692792271aa804f4
#
_cell.length_a   1.000
_cell.length_b   1.000
_cell.length_c   1.000
_cell.angle_alpha   90.00
_cell.angle_beta   90.00
_cell.angle_gamma   90.00
#
_symmetry.space_group_name_H-M   'P 1'
#
loop_
_entity.id
_entity.type
_entity.pdbx_description
1 polymer ?
#
loop_
_entity_poly.entity_id
_entity_poly.type
_entity_poly.pdbx_seq_one_letter_code
_entity_poly.pdbx_strand_id
1 'polypeptide(L)'
;MPPNVGRAVESAVDHRKGPRRRGEELENAILTATLEELAEVGYAALTMDRVASRARTSKAALYRRWSGRAELVLDACKLRAFPDGGLPDTGALRTDVIALLRRMSTHMASPFGSILRGLLAEMTSDPDFARLIRDRVHTAGPVTIRALLQRAVERGEVEPWILGSRRATVATDLLRNEFLLFGAPVDDGIITDIVDSVYLPLVLRPAPGPTGDAEH
;
A
#
# COMPACT_ATOMS: atom_id res chain seq x y z
N MET A 1 22.27 15.46 -64.49
CA MET A 1 22.23 15.94 -63.10
C MET A 1 20.90 15.55 -62.52
N PRO A 2 20.83 14.56 -61.59
CA PRO A 2 19.63 14.28 -60.80
C PRO A 2 19.66 15.10 -59.52
N PRO A 3 18.49 15.46 -58.92
CA PRO A 3 18.43 16.28 -57.71
C PRO A 3 18.68 15.45 -56.49
N ASN A 4 19.34 16.09 -55.55
CA ASN A 4 19.73 15.63 -54.22
C ASN A 4 18.48 15.42 -53.33
N VAL A 5 18.22 14.17 -52.88
CA VAL A 5 17.17 13.84 -51.91
C VAL A 5 17.71 14.13 -50.52
N GLY A 6 17.24 15.23 -49.93
CA GLY A 6 17.54 15.63 -48.57
C GLY A 6 17.05 14.58 -47.56
N ARG A 7 17.99 14.06 -46.82
CA ARG A 7 17.80 13.15 -45.69
C ARG A 7 17.16 13.96 -44.58
N ALA A 8 15.87 13.74 -44.30
CA ALA A 8 15.20 14.28 -43.13
C ALA A 8 15.87 13.69 -41.87
N VAL A 9 16.57 14.53 -41.13
CA VAL A 9 17.10 14.23 -39.82
C VAL A 9 15.91 14.27 -38.85
N GLU A 10 15.47 13.11 -38.41
CA GLU A 10 14.47 12.96 -37.38
C GLU A 10 15.02 13.59 -36.10
N SER A 11 14.53 14.78 -35.78
CA SER A 11 14.90 15.55 -34.59
C SER A 11 14.42 14.83 -33.37
N ALA A 12 15.33 14.17 -32.65
CA ALA A 12 15.09 13.65 -31.32
C ALA A 12 14.55 14.76 -30.40
N VAL A 13 13.31 14.66 -29.99
CA VAL A 13 12.67 15.62 -29.08
C VAL A 13 13.46 15.66 -27.79
N ASP A 14 14.19 16.74 -27.56
CA ASP A 14 14.94 16.98 -26.31
C ASP A 14 13.96 17.30 -25.17
N HIS A 15 13.61 16.30 -24.39
CA HIS A 15 12.70 16.39 -23.24
C HIS A 15 13.24 17.24 -22.07
N ARG A 16 14.42 17.85 -22.19
CA ARG A 16 15.06 18.68 -21.15
C ARG A 16 14.50 20.11 -21.06
N LYS A 17 13.63 20.53 -21.98
CA LYS A 17 13.14 21.93 -22.09
C LYS A 17 11.78 22.22 -21.46
N GLY A 18 11.12 21.25 -20.77
CA GLY A 18 9.87 21.49 -20.05
C GLY A 18 10.10 22.13 -18.67
N PRO A 19 9.08 22.82 -18.08
CA PRO A 19 9.19 23.34 -16.72
C PRO A 19 9.53 22.19 -15.75
N ARG A 20 10.60 22.39 -14.98
CA ARG A 20 11.14 21.36 -14.07
C ARG A 20 10.21 21.22 -12.88
N ARG A 21 9.48 20.12 -12.78
CA ARG A 21 8.70 19.75 -11.58
C ARG A 21 9.63 19.71 -10.37
N ARG A 22 9.24 20.33 -9.25
CA ARG A 22 10.05 20.40 -8.02
C ARG A 22 9.28 19.84 -6.83
N GLY A 23 10.00 19.23 -5.90
CA GLY A 23 9.45 18.78 -4.63
C GLY A 23 8.39 17.68 -4.79
N GLU A 24 7.25 17.89 -4.13
CA GLU A 24 6.13 16.93 -4.04
C GLU A 24 5.50 16.58 -5.40
N GLU A 25 5.40 17.55 -6.31
CA GLU A 25 4.84 17.31 -7.65
C GLU A 25 5.68 16.30 -8.44
N LEU A 26 7.01 16.39 -8.36
CA LEU A 26 7.92 15.44 -8.99
C LEU A 26 7.83 14.07 -8.30
N GLU A 27 7.75 14.04 -6.99
CA GLU A 27 7.61 12.80 -6.21
C GLU A 27 6.32 12.06 -6.58
N ASN A 28 5.19 12.74 -6.56
CA ASN A 28 3.90 12.18 -6.98
C ASN A 28 3.92 11.67 -8.43
N ALA A 29 4.58 12.40 -9.34
CA ALA A 29 4.72 11.94 -10.72
C ALA A 29 5.57 10.66 -10.83
N ILE A 30 6.64 10.53 -10.04
CA ILE A 30 7.46 9.32 -10.01
C ILE A 30 6.67 8.14 -9.40
N LEU A 31 5.97 8.35 -8.29
CA LEU A 31 5.19 7.30 -7.62
C LEU A 31 4.03 6.83 -8.53
N THR A 32 3.36 7.74 -9.23
CA THR A 32 2.32 7.39 -10.21
C THR A 32 2.89 6.59 -11.37
N ALA A 33 4.00 7.04 -11.97
CA ALA A 33 4.69 6.31 -13.04
C ALA A 33 5.15 4.91 -12.59
N THR A 34 5.54 4.76 -11.32
CA THR A 34 5.90 3.46 -10.75
C THR A 34 4.72 2.50 -10.72
N LEU A 35 3.54 2.97 -10.30
CA LEU A 35 2.33 2.14 -10.29
C LEU A 35 1.87 1.75 -11.69
N GLU A 36 1.97 2.67 -12.66
CA GLU A 36 1.67 2.38 -14.06
C GLU A 36 2.61 1.32 -14.64
N GLU A 37 3.93 1.42 -14.38
CA GLU A 37 4.90 0.40 -14.78
C GLU A 37 4.63 -0.95 -14.10
N LEU A 38 4.31 -0.95 -12.80
CA LEU A 38 3.94 -2.16 -12.09
C LEU A 38 2.70 -2.85 -12.68
N ALA A 39 1.69 -2.06 -13.07
CA ALA A 39 0.49 -2.60 -13.69
C ALA A 39 0.76 -3.20 -15.08
N GLU A 40 1.70 -2.61 -15.83
CA GLU A 40 2.03 -3.01 -17.20
C GLU A 40 2.98 -4.21 -17.27
N VAL A 41 4.07 -4.19 -16.50
CA VAL A 41 5.15 -5.19 -16.65
C VAL A 41 5.41 -6.03 -15.41
N GLY A 42 4.75 -5.74 -14.29
CA GLY A 42 4.99 -6.39 -13.01
C GLY A 42 6.32 -5.98 -12.33
N TYR A 43 6.53 -6.46 -11.09
CA TYR A 43 7.71 -6.09 -10.31
C TYR A 43 9.02 -6.64 -10.91
N ALA A 44 9.03 -7.88 -11.42
CA ALA A 44 10.24 -8.52 -11.94
C ALA A 44 10.87 -7.71 -13.09
N ALA A 45 10.06 -7.18 -14.01
CA ALA A 45 10.51 -6.41 -15.17
C ALA A 45 10.60 -4.89 -14.91
N LEU A 46 10.18 -4.40 -13.74
CA LEU A 46 10.28 -3.00 -13.39
C LEU A 46 11.73 -2.60 -13.13
N THR A 47 12.17 -1.49 -13.76
CA THR A 47 13.51 -0.91 -13.55
C THR A 47 13.42 0.57 -13.24
N MET A 48 14.44 1.09 -12.53
CA MET A 48 14.55 2.54 -12.24
C MET A 48 14.62 3.37 -13.52
N ASP A 49 15.19 2.81 -14.62
CA ASP A 49 15.28 3.50 -15.92
C ASP A 49 13.91 3.65 -16.59
N ARG A 50 13.08 2.58 -16.55
CA ARG A 50 11.72 2.62 -17.09
C ARG A 50 10.87 3.66 -16.34
N VAL A 51 10.92 3.64 -15.01
CA VAL A 51 10.20 4.61 -14.18
C VAL A 51 10.67 6.04 -14.44
N ALA A 52 11.99 6.27 -14.53
CA ALA A 52 12.55 7.59 -14.82
C ALA A 52 12.07 8.12 -16.18
N SER A 53 12.08 7.27 -17.21
CA SER A 53 11.59 7.58 -18.55
C SER A 53 10.09 7.95 -18.52
N ARG A 54 9.25 7.13 -17.90
CA ARG A 54 7.79 7.36 -17.79
C ARG A 54 7.47 8.63 -17.00
N ALA A 55 8.17 8.87 -15.89
CA ALA A 55 8.02 10.06 -15.07
C ALA A 55 8.63 11.33 -15.71
N ARG A 56 9.30 11.20 -16.86
CA ARG A 56 10.02 12.27 -17.56
C ARG A 56 11.02 12.98 -16.65
N THR A 57 11.84 12.19 -15.96
CA THR A 57 12.89 12.68 -15.05
C THR A 57 14.18 11.89 -15.21
N SER A 58 15.23 12.26 -14.47
CA SER A 58 16.49 11.53 -14.51
C SER A 58 16.54 10.40 -13.48
N LYS A 59 17.25 9.31 -13.81
CA LYS A 59 17.54 8.21 -12.88
C LYS A 59 18.18 8.72 -11.57
N ALA A 60 19.05 9.73 -11.67
CA ALA A 60 19.65 10.36 -10.49
C ALA A 60 18.63 11.05 -9.57
N ALA A 61 17.50 11.55 -10.10
CA ALA A 61 16.45 12.13 -9.31
C ALA A 61 15.70 11.07 -8.48
N LEU A 62 15.57 9.85 -9.00
CA LEU A 62 15.01 8.72 -8.27
C LEU A 62 15.97 8.27 -7.15
N TYR A 63 17.23 8.01 -7.47
CA TYR A 63 18.21 7.52 -6.48
C TYR A 63 18.53 8.50 -5.35
N ARG A 64 18.22 9.78 -5.51
CA ARG A 64 18.30 10.73 -4.38
C ARG A 64 17.23 10.53 -3.32
N ARG A 65 16.13 9.82 -3.64
CA ARG A 65 14.97 9.61 -2.76
C ARG A 65 14.81 8.17 -2.32
N TRP A 66 15.09 7.25 -3.22
CA TRP A 66 14.89 5.81 -2.99
C TRP A 66 16.20 5.07 -3.28
N SER A 67 16.61 4.24 -2.35
CA SER A 67 17.84 3.42 -2.48
C SER A 67 17.75 2.39 -3.62
N GLY A 68 16.53 2.01 -4.02
CA GLY A 68 16.28 1.07 -5.10
C GLY A 68 14.81 0.90 -5.44
N ARG A 69 14.55 -0.01 -6.39
CA ARG A 69 13.20 -0.26 -6.91
C ARG A 69 12.21 -0.72 -5.83
N ALA A 70 12.68 -1.52 -4.87
CA ALA A 70 11.83 -2.05 -3.82
C ALA A 70 11.26 -0.95 -2.92
N GLU A 71 12.11 -0.02 -2.48
CA GLU A 71 11.70 1.11 -1.66
C GLU A 71 10.75 2.04 -2.43
N LEU A 72 11.06 2.34 -3.69
CA LEU A 72 10.22 3.14 -4.58
C LEU A 72 8.83 2.53 -4.74
N VAL A 73 8.74 1.23 -4.98
CA VAL A 73 7.47 0.50 -5.14
C VAL A 73 6.65 0.53 -3.87
N LEU A 74 7.26 0.33 -2.70
CA LEU A 74 6.55 0.40 -1.43
C LEU A 74 5.96 1.78 -1.15
N ASP A 75 6.70 2.84 -1.47
CA ASP A 75 6.18 4.20 -1.32
C ASP A 75 5.09 4.52 -2.35
N ALA A 76 5.22 4.01 -3.59
CA ALA A 76 4.17 4.13 -4.59
C ALA A 76 2.87 3.42 -4.15
N CYS A 77 2.98 2.24 -3.56
CA CYS A 77 1.82 1.53 -3.01
C CYS A 77 1.13 2.31 -1.88
N LYS A 78 1.88 3.01 -1.03
CA LYS A 78 1.29 3.87 0.03
C LYS A 78 0.47 5.02 -0.55
N LEU A 79 0.95 5.66 -1.62
CA LEU A 79 0.22 6.76 -2.28
C LEU A 79 -1.19 6.35 -2.69
N ARG A 80 -1.38 5.10 -3.07
CA ARG A 80 -2.67 4.55 -3.53
C ARG A 80 -3.43 3.77 -2.45
N ALA A 81 -2.84 3.55 -1.29
CA ALA A 81 -3.51 2.79 -0.23
C ALA A 81 -4.84 3.41 0.20
N PHE A 82 -4.97 4.75 0.14
CA PHE A 82 -6.19 5.48 0.50
C PHE A 82 -6.37 6.71 -0.39
N PRO A 83 -6.85 6.56 -1.65
CA PRO A 83 -6.94 7.65 -2.60
C PRO A 83 -8.02 8.69 -2.26
N ASP A 84 -9.05 8.32 -1.48
CA ASP A 84 -10.29 9.11 -1.35
C ASP A 84 -10.50 9.73 0.04
N GLY A 85 -9.46 10.34 0.61
CA GLY A 85 -9.62 11.13 1.83
C GLY A 85 -9.58 10.30 3.11
N GLY A 86 -9.52 10.98 4.23
CA GLY A 86 -9.20 10.52 5.57
C GLY A 86 -9.84 9.21 6.04
N LEU A 87 -9.40 8.78 7.21
CA LEU A 87 -9.95 7.61 7.89
C LEU A 87 -11.46 7.75 8.11
N PRO A 88 -12.25 6.68 7.98
CA PRO A 88 -13.64 6.68 8.39
C PRO A 88 -13.80 7.23 9.82
N ASP A 89 -14.79 8.07 10.03
CA ASP A 89 -15.13 8.64 11.33
C ASP A 89 -16.66 8.72 11.44
N THR A 90 -17.26 7.60 11.77
CA THR A 90 -18.72 7.43 11.84
C THR A 90 -19.25 7.59 13.28
N GLY A 91 -18.35 7.80 14.24
CA GLY A 91 -18.67 7.95 15.64
C GLY A 91 -18.66 6.64 16.44
N ALA A 92 -18.42 5.47 15.83
CA ALA A 92 -18.33 4.20 16.53
C ALA A 92 -17.31 3.25 15.86
N LEU A 93 -16.55 2.51 16.66
CA LEU A 93 -15.52 1.59 16.19
C LEU A 93 -16.04 0.58 15.17
N ARG A 94 -17.21 0.00 15.44
CA ARG A 94 -17.82 -1.01 14.55
C ARG A 94 -18.00 -0.47 13.13
N THR A 95 -18.66 0.66 13.01
CA THR A 95 -18.98 1.26 11.69
C THR A 95 -17.74 1.84 11.03
N ASP A 96 -16.79 2.35 11.78
CA ASP A 96 -15.49 2.80 11.28
C ASP A 96 -14.71 1.65 10.64
N VAL A 97 -14.64 0.49 11.33
CA VAL A 97 -13.91 -0.68 10.81
C VAL A 97 -14.61 -1.27 9.60
N ILE A 98 -15.94 -1.42 9.60
CA ILE A 98 -16.69 -1.88 8.43
C ILE A 98 -16.42 -0.96 7.23
N ALA A 99 -16.51 0.36 7.41
CA ALA A 99 -16.25 1.32 6.35
C ALA A 99 -14.80 1.23 5.83
N LEU A 100 -13.81 1.02 6.71
CA LEU A 100 -12.43 0.79 6.33
C LEU A 100 -12.29 -0.48 5.49
N LEU A 101 -12.83 -1.61 5.94
CA LEU A 101 -12.72 -2.88 5.24
C LEU A 101 -13.39 -2.84 3.86
N ARG A 102 -14.55 -2.18 3.74
CA ARG A 102 -15.23 -1.95 2.45
C ARG A 102 -14.38 -1.15 1.49
N ARG A 103 -13.76 -0.06 1.95
CA ARG A 103 -12.81 0.73 1.13
C ARG A 103 -11.61 -0.11 0.70
N MET A 104 -11.04 -0.89 1.60
CA MET A 104 -9.94 -1.80 1.28
C MET A 104 -10.36 -2.84 0.24
N SER A 105 -11.52 -3.47 0.39
CA SER A 105 -12.08 -4.44 -0.56
C SER A 105 -12.25 -3.83 -1.95
N THR A 106 -12.87 -2.65 -2.04
CA THR A 106 -13.03 -1.92 -3.31
C THR A 106 -11.68 -1.60 -3.94
N HIS A 107 -10.71 -1.17 -3.14
CA HIS A 107 -9.37 -0.86 -3.63
C HIS A 107 -8.64 -2.12 -4.13
N MET A 108 -8.80 -3.25 -3.45
CA MET A 108 -8.25 -4.54 -3.89
C MET A 108 -8.95 -5.07 -5.15
N ALA A 109 -10.18 -4.66 -5.46
CA ALA A 109 -10.86 -4.96 -6.71
C ALA A 109 -10.37 -4.11 -7.91
N SER A 110 -9.62 -3.05 -7.66
CA SER A 110 -9.00 -2.21 -8.70
C SER A 110 -7.72 -2.84 -9.27
N PRO A 111 -7.10 -2.24 -10.31
CA PRO A 111 -5.79 -2.69 -10.80
C PRO A 111 -4.70 -2.81 -9.73
N PHE A 112 -4.83 -2.07 -8.63
CA PHE A 112 -3.93 -2.17 -7.48
C PHE A 112 -3.90 -3.57 -6.85
N GLY A 113 -5.04 -4.29 -6.83
CA GLY A 113 -5.07 -5.67 -6.31
C GLY A 113 -4.19 -6.63 -7.11
N SER A 114 -4.09 -6.44 -8.43
CA SER A 114 -3.17 -7.24 -9.27
C SER A 114 -1.71 -6.93 -8.93
N ILE A 115 -1.38 -5.65 -8.73
CA ILE A 115 -0.06 -5.22 -8.26
C ILE A 115 0.26 -5.88 -6.93
N LEU A 116 -0.65 -5.82 -5.96
CA LEU A 116 -0.47 -6.39 -4.63
C LEU A 116 -0.20 -7.91 -4.69
N ARG A 117 -0.99 -8.65 -5.47
CA ARG A 117 -0.75 -10.10 -5.68
C ARG A 117 0.62 -10.38 -6.29
N GLY A 118 1.03 -9.60 -7.31
CA GLY A 118 2.34 -9.73 -7.94
C GLY A 118 3.49 -9.47 -6.96
N LEU A 119 3.37 -8.45 -6.11
CA LEU A 119 4.38 -8.16 -5.08
C LEU A 119 4.47 -9.27 -4.02
N LEU A 120 3.34 -9.84 -3.61
CA LEU A 120 3.32 -10.95 -2.65
C LEU A 120 3.94 -12.22 -3.26
N ALA A 121 3.69 -12.50 -4.53
CA ALA A 121 4.34 -13.61 -5.23
C ALA A 121 5.86 -13.40 -5.30
N GLU A 122 6.33 -12.17 -5.57
CA GLU A 122 7.76 -11.86 -5.64
C GLU A 122 8.48 -12.03 -4.29
N MET A 123 7.79 -11.87 -3.15
CA MET A 123 8.37 -12.13 -1.83
C MET A 123 8.85 -13.58 -1.66
N THR A 124 8.32 -14.53 -2.43
CA THR A 124 8.79 -15.92 -2.42
C THR A 124 10.09 -16.13 -3.20
N SER A 125 10.37 -15.25 -4.15
CA SER A 125 11.52 -15.33 -5.07
C SER A 125 12.67 -14.39 -4.69
N ASP A 126 12.39 -13.30 -3.98
CA ASP A 126 13.35 -12.28 -3.54
C ASP A 126 13.35 -12.13 -2.01
N PRO A 127 14.29 -12.80 -1.28
CA PRO A 127 14.36 -12.73 0.18
C PRO A 127 14.65 -11.33 0.73
N ASP A 128 15.39 -10.49 0.00
CA ASP A 128 15.70 -9.12 0.42
C ASP A 128 14.47 -8.22 0.29
N PHE A 129 13.73 -8.37 -0.80
CA PHE A 129 12.44 -7.74 -0.95
C PHE A 129 11.45 -8.18 0.13
N ALA A 130 11.38 -9.49 0.43
CA ALA A 130 10.54 -10.03 1.49
C ALA A 130 10.91 -9.44 2.87
N ARG A 131 12.20 -9.26 3.16
CA ARG A 131 12.67 -8.62 4.40
C ARG A 131 12.19 -7.17 4.47
N LEU A 132 12.40 -6.40 3.42
CA LEU A 132 11.97 -5.00 3.35
C LEU A 132 10.45 -4.84 3.53
N ILE A 133 9.65 -5.71 2.89
CA ILE A 133 8.19 -5.74 3.09
C ILE A 133 7.84 -6.01 4.55
N ARG A 134 8.45 -7.05 5.16
CA ARG A 134 8.20 -7.39 6.57
C ARG A 134 8.53 -6.24 7.51
N ASP A 135 9.69 -5.61 7.34
CA ASP A 135 10.12 -4.48 8.16
C ASP A 135 9.14 -3.31 8.02
N ARG A 136 8.70 -3.02 6.80
CA ARG A 136 7.69 -1.97 6.55
C ARG A 136 6.32 -2.31 7.12
N VAL A 137 5.86 -3.55 7.00
CA VAL A 137 4.59 -4.01 7.58
C VAL A 137 4.63 -3.95 9.10
N HIS A 138 5.76 -4.31 9.72
CA HIS A 138 5.90 -4.22 11.18
C HIS A 138 5.97 -2.77 11.69
N THR A 139 6.61 -1.87 10.96
CA THR A 139 6.81 -0.47 11.39
C THR A 139 5.68 0.47 10.97
N ALA A 140 5.09 0.27 9.79
CA ALA A 140 4.10 1.18 9.20
C ALA A 140 2.77 0.50 8.81
N GLY A 141 2.73 -0.84 8.82
CA GLY A 141 1.64 -1.62 8.23
C GLY A 141 0.25 -1.36 8.80
N PRO A 142 0.06 -1.18 10.09
CA PRO A 142 -1.28 -0.99 10.63
C PRO A 142 -1.63 0.45 10.99
N VAL A 143 -0.94 1.44 10.39
CA VAL A 143 -1.19 2.86 10.74
C VAL A 143 -2.67 3.22 10.65
N THR A 144 -3.36 2.72 9.64
CA THR A 144 -4.77 3.04 9.39
C THR A 144 -5.71 2.46 10.45
N ILE A 145 -5.63 1.16 10.69
CA ILE A 145 -6.52 0.50 11.68
C ILE A 145 -6.17 0.95 13.10
N ARG A 146 -4.88 1.18 13.40
CA ARG A 146 -4.47 1.71 14.69
C ARG A 146 -4.94 3.13 14.93
N ALA A 147 -4.99 3.97 13.89
CA ALA A 147 -5.55 5.31 14.02
C ALA A 147 -7.07 5.30 14.27
N LEU A 148 -7.82 4.33 13.72
CA LEU A 148 -9.22 4.10 14.10
C LEU A 148 -9.33 3.66 15.55
N LEU A 149 -8.50 2.70 15.98
CA LEU A 149 -8.47 2.25 17.36
C LEU A 149 -8.08 3.36 18.33
N GLN A 150 -7.15 4.26 17.95
CA GLN A 150 -6.79 5.41 18.78
C GLN A 150 -8.00 6.30 19.05
N ARG A 151 -8.81 6.60 18.04
CA ARG A 151 -10.07 7.34 18.22
C ARG A 151 -11.07 6.57 19.10
N ALA A 152 -11.16 5.25 18.93
CA ALA A 152 -12.02 4.42 19.76
C ALA A 152 -11.57 4.41 21.24
N VAL A 153 -10.26 4.47 21.49
CA VAL A 153 -9.70 4.67 22.85
C VAL A 153 -10.11 6.03 23.40
N GLU A 154 -9.99 7.10 22.60
CA GLU A 154 -10.36 8.46 22.99
C GLU A 154 -11.87 8.59 23.29
N ARG A 155 -12.72 7.79 22.62
CA ARG A 155 -14.16 7.68 22.88
C ARG A 155 -14.51 6.73 24.04
N GLY A 156 -13.53 6.02 24.60
CA GLY A 156 -13.74 5.04 25.68
C GLY A 156 -14.37 3.73 25.23
N GLU A 157 -14.37 3.40 23.93
CA GLU A 157 -14.93 2.16 23.40
C GLU A 157 -14.00 0.95 23.60
N VAL A 158 -12.68 1.17 23.62
CA VAL A 158 -11.66 0.13 23.85
C VAL A 158 -10.55 0.65 24.75
N GLU A 159 -9.85 -0.27 25.40
CA GLU A 159 -8.74 0.09 26.29
C GLU A 159 -7.43 0.34 25.54
N PRO A 160 -6.54 1.25 26.04
CA PRO A 160 -5.32 1.66 25.33
C PRO A 160 -4.33 0.53 24.99
N TRP A 161 -4.31 -0.58 25.76
CA TRP A 161 -3.40 -1.71 25.51
C TRP A 161 -3.59 -2.32 24.12
N ILE A 162 -4.79 -2.17 23.50
CA ILE A 162 -5.10 -2.74 22.20
C ILE A 162 -4.17 -2.20 21.11
N LEU A 163 -3.69 -0.96 21.23
CA LEU A 163 -2.85 -0.30 20.24
C LEU A 163 -1.50 -1.03 20.02
N GLY A 164 -0.98 -1.67 21.07
CA GLY A 164 0.24 -2.49 21.01
C GLY A 164 -0.01 -3.97 20.72
N SER A 165 -1.27 -4.40 20.70
CA SER A 165 -1.64 -5.81 20.56
C SER A 165 -1.67 -6.27 19.09
N ARG A 166 -1.37 -7.56 18.87
CA ARG A 166 -1.62 -8.24 17.59
C ARG A 166 -3.10 -8.25 17.21
N ARG A 167 -4.01 -8.16 18.19
CA ARG A 167 -5.45 -8.11 17.95
C ARG A 167 -5.85 -6.89 17.13
N ALA A 168 -5.08 -5.81 17.20
CA ALA A 168 -5.35 -4.57 16.46
C ALA A 168 -5.50 -4.76 14.95
N THR A 169 -4.76 -5.69 14.35
CA THR A 169 -4.70 -5.87 12.89
C THR A 169 -5.55 -7.02 12.36
N VAL A 170 -6.16 -7.83 13.23
CA VAL A 170 -6.85 -9.07 12.83
C VAL A 170 -7.89 -8.84 11.74
N ALA A 171 -8.71 -7.79 11.81
CA ALA A 171 -9.73 -7.52 10.80
C ALA A 171 -9.11 -7.28 9.40
N THR A 172 -8.05 -6.49 9.32
CA THR A 172 -7.37 -6.20 8.05
C THR A 172 -6.58 -7.40 7.54
N ASP A 173 -6.07 -8.25 8.44
CA ASP A 173 -5.35 -9.47 8.08
C ASP A 173 -6.31 -10.53 7.51
N LEU A 174 -7.49 -10.71 8.11
CA LEU A 174 -8.55 -11.57 7.60
C LEU A 174 -9.07 -11.10 6.24
N LEU A 175 -9.36 -9.80 6.08
CA LEU A 175 -9.77 -9.26 4.78
C LEU A 175 -8.73 -9.52 3.70
N ARG A 176 -7.45 -9.34 4.02
CA ARG A 176 -6.35 -9.63 3.09
C ARG A 176 -6.30 -11.11 2.72
N ASN A 177 -6.51 -12.00 3.69
CA ASN A 177 -6.59 -13.43 3.45
C ASN A 177 -7.74 -13.79 2.49
N GLU A 178 -8.95 -13.25 2.72
CA GLU A 178 -10.09 -13.42 1.81
C GLU A 178 -9.75 -12.97 0.39
N PHE A 179 -9.18 -11.78 0.25
CA PHE A 179 -8.74 -11.26 -1.05
C PHE A 179 -7.74 -12.18 -1.76
N LEU A 180 -6.76 -12.72 -1.03
CA LEU A 180 -5.70 -13.54 -1.62
C LEU A 180 -6.19 -14.90 -2.09
N LEU A 181 -7.11 -15.52 -1.33
CA LEU A 181 -7.62 -16.85 -1.63
C LEU A 181 -8.82 -16.84 -2.57
N PHE A 182 -9.71 -15.87 -2.43
CA PHE A 182 -11.00 -15.88 -3.13
C PHE A 182 -11.18 -14.70 -4.08
N GLY A 183 -10.29 -13.71 -4.02
CA GLY A 183 -10.33 -12.54 -4.91
C GLY A 183 -11.04 -11.33 -4.32
N ALA A 184 -11.37 -10.37 -5.19
CA ALA A 184 -12.06 -9.14 -4.82
C ALA A 184 -13.15 -8.81 -5.86
N PRO A 185 -14.22 -8.07 -5.47
CA PRO A 185 -14.45 -7.54 -4.10
C PRO A 185 -14.79 -8.65 -3.11
N VAL A 186 -14.40 -8.48 -1.84
CA VAL A 186 -14.84 -9.36 -0.75
C VAL A 186 -16.29 -9.05 -0.45
N ASP A 187 -17.11 -10.09 -0.26
CA ASP A 187 -18.53 -9.98 0.03
C ASP A 187 -18.81 -9.18 1.31
N ASP A 188 -19.85 -8.37 1.30
CA ASP A 188 -20.21 -7.50 2.44
C ASP A 188 -20.65 -8.29 3.67
N GLY A 189 -21.25 -9.46 3.49
CA GLY A 189 -21.58 -10.38 4.58
C GLY A 189 -20.31 -10.90 5.26
N ILE A 190 -19.27 -11.26 4.50
CA ILE A 190 -17.97 -11.67 5.03
C ILE A 190 -17.31 -10.53 5.80
N ILE A 191 -17.34 -9.30 5.26
CA ILE A 191 -16.82 -8.12 5.95
C ILE A 191 -17.52 -7.91 7.29
N THR A 192 -18.83 -8.01 7.30
CA THR A 192 -19.64 -7.85 8.53
C THR A 192 -19.34 -8.94 9.54
N ASP A 193 -19.21 -10.18 9.08
CA ASP A 193 -18.89 -11.33 9.97
C ASP A 193 -17.48 -11.21 10.56
N ILE A 194 -16.48 -10.81 9.76
CA ILE A 194 -15.12 -10.50 10.26
C ILE A 194 -15.19 -9.50 11.42
N VAL A 195 -16.01 -8.45 11.28
CA VAL A 195 -16.08 -7.39 12.29
C VAL A 195 -16.86 -7.86 13.51
N ASP A 196 -18.06 -8.37 13.32
CA ASP A 196 -18.99 -8.66 14.42
C ASP A 196 -18.66 -9.94 15.16
N SER A 197 -18.30 -11.02 14.44
CA SER A 197 -18.08 -12.34 15.02
C SER A 197 -16.64 -12.56 15.48
N VAL A 198 -15.67 -11.82 14.92
CA VAL A 198 -14.23 -12.03 15.22
C VAL A 198 -13.60 -10.80 15.86
N TYR A 199 -13.62 -9.67 15.16
CA TYR A 199 -12.80 -8.52 15.53
C TYR A 199 -13.27 -7.84 16.81
N LEU A 200 -14.55 -7.44 16.88
CA LEU A 200 -15.10 -6.76 18.06
C LEU A 200 -14.96 -7.62 19.33
N PRO A 201 -15.31 -8.92 19.35
CA PRO A 201 -15.07 -9.77 20.51
C PRO A 201 -13.60 -9.81 20.95
N LEU A 202 -12.64 -9.71 20.02
CA LEU A 202 -11.21 -9.70 20.34
C LEU A 202 -10.73 -8.38 20.96
N VAL A 203 -11.20 -7.25 20.44
CA VAL A 203 -10.69 -5.93 20.87
C VAL A 203 -11.43 -5.38 22.08
N LEU A 204 -12.66 -5.82 22.30
CA LEU A 204 -13.46 -5.45 23.48
C LEU A 204 -13.13 -6.29 24.74
N ARG A 205 -12.41 -7.41 24.58
CA ARG A 205 -11.96 -8.19 25.74
C ARG A 205 -10.92 -7.43 26.55
N PRO A 206 -10.92 -7.57 27.88
CA PRO A 206 -9.88 -7.03 28.74
C PRO A 206 -8.47 -7.51 28.32
N ALA A 207 -7.44 -6.77 28.74
CA ALA A 207 -6.07 -7.21 28.59
C ALA A 207 -5.90 -8.64 29.12
N PRO A 208 -5.13 -9.51 28.44
CA PRO A 208 -4.73 -10.76 29.06
C PRO A 208 -3.99 -10.42 30.35
N GLY A 209 -4.45 -11.01 31.47
CA GLY A 209 -3.73 -10.87 32.73
C GLY A 209 -2.26 -11.25 32.55
N PRO A 210 -1.34 -10.78 33.43
CA PRO A 210 0.03 -11.22 33.41
C PRO A 210 0.03 -12.74 33.43
N THR A 211 0.65 -13.34 32.40
CA THR A 211 0.89 -14.78 32.36
C THR A 211 1.68 -15.08 33.63
N GLY A 212 1.04 -15.73 34.61
CA GLY A 212 1.75 -16.18 35.79
C GLY A 212 2.94 -17.00 35.34
N ASP A 213 4.12 -16.63 35.82
CA ASP A 213 5.33 -17.41 35.67
C ASP A 213 4.98 -18.85 36.08
N ALA A 214 4.93 -19.74 35.09
CA ALA A 214 4.89 -21.16 35.35
C ALA A 214 6.28 -21.51 35.94
N GLU A 215 6.36 -21.46 37.26
CA GLU A 215 7.37 -22.19 37.97
C GLU A 215 7.23 -23.67 37.61
N HIS A 216 8.20 -24.18 36.85
CA HIS A 216 8.68 -25.56 36.98
C HIS A 216 10.13 -25.64 36.49
#